data_ed6723008a413998f23149150881bc35
#
_entry.id   ed6723008a413998f23149150881bc35
#
_cell.length_a   1.000
_cell.length_b   1.000
_cell.length_c   1.000
_cell.angle_alpha   90.00
_cell.angle_beta   90.00
_cell.angle_gamma   90.00
#
_symmetry.space_group_name_H-M   'P 1'
#
loop_
_entity.id
_entity.type
_entity.pdbx_description
1 polymer ?
#
loop_
_entity_poly.entity_id
_entity_poly.type
_entity_poly.pdbx_seq_one_letter_code
_entity_poly.pdbx_strand_id
1 'polypeptide(L)'
;MVRNMKRLLTLIVVMLLVPCMALASSRVIDDAGLFSQSEIAQMEELIAAIQDAYQMDVVVLTSYDAKKNDTQDFADLYYENHGYGIGDDDAGLLYLIDMNNRVPCISTTGAMADYITDSRLEELFDCSYDQLRAGQYGQSTLTLLRKLESFLKAGRQKGSLRYDRETGKRLSGVYNPLTGSETLVALLAGLAVAFIMYRAVTSRYSLKGGTYCYNLAENASCKLTRNDETFLRQTVSVVRHNSNSGGGGGGSHGGSGRGSAMHTSSSGTSHGGGVGKGF
;
A
#
# COMPACT_ATOMS: atom_id res chain seq x y z
N MET A 1 38.14 5.88 -45.85
CA MET A 1 37.65 6.54 -44.65
C MET A 1 36.22 6.08 -44.26
N VAL A 2 35.24 6.10 -45.16
CA VAL A 2 33.82 5.72 -44.94
C VAL A 2 33.64 4.25 -44.45
N ARG A 3 34.47 3.30 -44.93
CA ARG A 3 34.33 1.88 -44.61
C ARG A 3 34.77 1.60 -43.14
N ASN A 4 35.77 2.32 -42.61
CA ASN A 4 36.19 2.19 -41.23
C ASN A 4 35.23 2.87 -40.28
N MET A 5 34.57 3.94 -40.68
CA MET A 5 33.53 4.64 -39.94
C MET A 5 32.27 3.77 -39.79
N LYS A 6 31.85 3.01 -40.84
CA LYS A 6 30.78 2.04 -40.75
C LYS A 6 31.09 0.88 -39.80
N ARG A 7 32.34 0.37 -39.82
CA ARG A 7 32.78 -0.69 -38.88
C ARG A 7 32.81 -0.18 -37.43
N LEU A 8 33.26 1.08 -37.23
CA LEU A 8 33.23 1.69 -35.89
C LEU A 8 31.80 1.87 -35.37
N LEU A 9 30.90 2.32 -36.25
CA LEU A 9 29.47 2.49 -35.90
C LEU A 9 28.78 1.16 -35.56
N THR A 10 29.09 0.09 -36.34
CA THR A 10 28.56 -1.26 -36.01
C THR A 10 29.12 -1.82 -34.71
N LEU A 11 30.39 -1.56 -34.39
CA LEU A 11 31.03 -1.94 -33.11
C LEU A 11 30.38 -1.21 -31.93
N ILE A 12 30.09 0.09 -32.07
CA ILE A 12 29.40 0.88 -31.04
C ILE A 12 27.95 0.38 -30.85
N VAL A 13 27.23 0.06 -31.93
CA VAL A 13 25.86 -0.48 -31.84
C VAL A 13 25.85 -1.87 -31.20
N VAL A 14 26.82 -2.73 -31.54
CA VAL A 14 26.96 -4.04 -30.89
C VAL A 14 27.33 -3.90 -29.43
N MET A 15 28.18 -2.95 -29.04
CA MET A 15 28.54 -2.67 -27.66
C MET A 15 27.36 -2.08 -26.85
N LEU A 16 26.47 -1.33 -27.49
CA LEU A 16 25.22 -0.82 -26.89
C LEU A 16 24.14 -1.91 -26.76
N LEU A 17 24.23 -2.97 -27.58
CA LEU A 17 23.32 -4.13 -27.54
C LEU A 17 23.79 -5.26 -26.62
N VAL A 18 25.00 -5.16 -26.01
CA VAL A 18 25.39 -6.05 -24.93
C VAL A 18 24.42 -5.72 -23.77
N PRO A 19 23.45 -6.59 -23.45
CA PRO A 19 22.65 -6.37 -22.26
C PRO A 19 23.62 -6.27 -21.10
N CYS A 20 23.61 -5.18 -20.38
CA CYS A 20 24.18 -5.09 -19.06
C CYS A 20 23.47 -6.18 -18.26
N MET A 21 24.03 -7.38 -18.24
CA MET A 21 23.67 -8.38 -17.24
C MET A 21 24.07 -7.74 -15.92
N ALA A 22 23.12 -6.94 -15.36
CA ALA A 22 23.21 -6.60 -13.97
C ALA A 22 23.42 -7.94 -13.26
N LEU A 23 24.55 -8.09 -12.60
CA LEU A 23 24.78 -9.17 -11.66
C LEU A 23 23.69 -8.98 -10.59
N ALA A 24 22.51 -9.59 -10.83
CA ALA A 24 21.49 -9.64 -9.83
C ALA A 24 22.12 -10.38 -8.65
N SER A 25 22.36 -9.65 -7.57
CA SER A 25 22.78 -10.25 -6.32
C SER A 25 21.73 -11.29 -5.96
N SER A 26 22.16 -12.54 -5.74
CA SER A 26 21.24 -13.60 -5.28
C SER A 26 20.50 -13.14 -4.05
N ARG A 27 19.20 -13.36 -4.04
CA ARG A 27 18.32 -13.08 -2.89
C ARG A 27 18.09 -14.30 -2.02
N VAL A 28 18.61 -15.45 -2.43
CA VAL A 28 18.60 -16.67 -1.63
C VAL A 28 20.04 -16.96 -1.17
N ILE A 29 20.29 -16.80 0.12
CA ILE A 29 21.56 -17.02 0.79
C ILE A 29 21.43 -18.27 1.66
N ASP A 30 22.03 -19.36 1.25
CA ASP A 30 21.91 -20.65 1.91
C ASP A 30 23.21 -21.03 2.63
N ASP A 31 23.56 -20.28 3.68
CA ASP A 31 24.80 -20.52 4.45
C ASP A 31 24.74 -21.84 5.25
N ALA A 32 23.53 -22.27 5.58
CA ALA A 32 23.34 -23.55 6.29
C ALA A 32 23.27 -24.78 5.36
N GLY A 33 23.24 -24.57 4.04
CA GLY A 33 23.22 -25.65 3.05
C GLY A 33 21.96 -26.51 3.09
N LEU A 34 20.79 -25.87 3.27
CA LEU A 34 19.50 -26.56 3.46
C LEU A 34 18.73 -26.79 2.16
N PHE A 35 19.09 -26.08 1.10
CA PHE A 35 18.34 -26.06 -0.15
C PHE A 35 19.05 -26.80 -1.28
N SER A 36 18.28 -27.46 -2.13
CA SER A 36 18.80 -27.94 -3.41
C SER A 36 18.90 -26.80 -4.43
N GLN A 37 19.79 -26.96 -5.43
CA GLN A 37 19.95 -25.97 -6.50
C GLN A 37 18.63 -25.70 -7.27
N SER A 38 17.78 -26.72 -7.42
CA SER A 38 16.47 -26.58 -8.07
C SER A 38 15.49 -25.76 -7.23
N GLU A 39 15.55 -25.87 -5.91
CA GLU A 39 14.73 -25.07 -4.99
C GLU A 39 15.18 -23.63 -4.97
N ILE A 40 16.51 -23.40 -4.92
CA ILE A 40 17.08 -22.04 -5.02
C ILE A 40 16.61 -21.36 -6.30
N ALA A 41 16.71 -22.02 -7.45
CA ALA A 41 16.26 -21.46 -8.72
C ALA A 41 14.76 -21.10 -8.73
N GLN A 42 13.91 -21.94 -8.14
CA GLN A 42 12.49 -21.65 -8.01
C GLN A 42 12.20 -20.49 -7.05
N MET A 43 12.95 -20.38 -5.96
CA MET A 43 12.83 -19.25 -5.01
C MET A 43 13.25 -17.95 -5.69
N GLU A 44 14.36 -17.92 -6.39
CA GLU A 44 14.85 -16.74 -7.13
C GLU A 44 13.83 -16.28 -8.19
N GLU A 45 13.21 -17.21 -8.92
CA GLU A 45 12.15 -16.88 -9.89
C GLU A 45 10.93 -16.23 -9.22
N LEU A 46 10.45 -16.77 -8.09
CA LEU A 46 9.35 -16.20 -7.32
C LEU A 46 9.71 -14.83 -6.74
N ILE A 47 10.93 -14.68 -6.20
CA ILE A 47 11.41 -13.42 -5.64
C ILE A 47 11.49 -12.35 -6.72
N ALA A 48 12.06 -12.67 -7.88
CA ALA A 48 12.14 -11.75 -9.00
C ALA A 48 10.73 -11.30 -9.46
N ALA A 49 9.78 -12.23 -9.54
CA ALA A 49 8.39 -11.90 -9.89
C ALA A 49 7.74 -10.96 -8.86
N ILE A 50 8.00 -11.17 -7.57
CA ILE A 50 7.52 -10.28 -6.50
C ILE A 50 8.15 -8.89 -6.61
N GLN A 51 9.47 -8.82 -6.81
CA GLN A 51 10.20 -7.55 -6.96
C GLN A 51 9.67 -6.74 -8.14
N ASP A 52 9.47 -7.38 -9.29
CA ASP A 52 8.98 -6.72 -10.50
C ASP A 52 7.55 -6.21 -10.33
N ALA A 53 6.68 -7.01 -9.72
CA ALA A 53 5.26 -6.69 -9.60
C ALA A 53 4.95 -5.66 -8.49
N TYR A 54 5.68 -5.71 -7.37
CA TYR A 54 5.33 -4.95 -6.17
C TYR A 54 6.38 -3.93 -5.75
N GLN A 55 7.55 -3.92 -6.38
CA GLN A 55 8.68 -3.04 -6.02
C GLN A 55 9.06 -3.18 -4.54
N MET A 56 9.12 -4.41 -4.06
CA MET A 56 9.51 -4.79 -2.70
C MET A 56 10.56 -5.88 -2.76
N ASP A 57 11.56 -5.78 -1.89
CA ASP A 57 12.63 -6.78 -1.83
C ASP A 57 12.19 -7.99 -0.99
N VAL A 58 12.64 -9.18 -1.36
CA VAL A 58 12.45 -10.39 -0.58
C VAL A 58 13.77 -11.15 -0.53
N VAL A 59 14.22 -11.45 0.67
CA VAL A 59 15.48 -12.15 0.93
C VAL A 59 15.20 -13.40 1.73
N VAL A 60 15.80 -14.51 1.35
CA VAL A 60 15.79 -15.77 2.08
C VAL A 60 17.19 -16.06 2.59
N LEU A 61 17.30 -16.25 3.89
CA LEU A 61 18.58 -16.54 4.55
C LEU A 61 18.46 -17.80 5.40
N THR A 62 19.45 -18.69 5.27
CA THR A 62 19.65 -19.79 6.23
C THR A 62 20.98 -19.60 6.91
N SER A 63 21.05 -19.65 8.24
CA SER A 63 22.29 -19.39 8.95
C SER A 63 22.38 -20.13 10.30
N TYR A 64 23.62 -20.33 10.78
CA TYR A 64 23.96 -20.76 12.13
C TYR A 64 24.48 -19.61 13.00
N ASP A 65 24.61 -18.39 12.46
CA ASP A 65 25.37 -17.30 13.07
C ASP A 65 24.58 -16.47 14.08
N ALA A 66 23.25 -16.60 14.12
CA ALA A 66 22.44 -15.91 15.12
C ALA A 66 22.80 -16.37 16.54
N LYS A 67 23.05 -15.43 17.45
CA LYS A 67 23.31 -15.74 18.84
C LYS A 67 22.06 -16.31 19.51
N LYS A 68 22.25 -16.97 20.63
CA LYS A 68 21.15 -17.55 21.41
C LYS A 68 20.18 -16.44 21.83
N ASN A 69 18.91 -16.62 21.49
CA ASN A 69 17.79 -15.69 21.77
C ASN A 69 17.88 -14.31 21.10
N ASP A 70 18.64 -14.18 20.03
CA ASP A 70 18.88 -12.91 19.32
C ASP A 70 18.54 -13.02 17.81
N THR A 71 17.66 -13.95 17.47
CA THR A 71 17.30 -14.27 16.09
C THR A 71 16.66 -13.07 15.35
N GLN A 72 15.82 -12.31 16.06
CA GLN A 72 15.14 -11.16 15.45
C GLN A 72 16.12 -10.02 15.15
N ASP A 73 16.94 -9.62 16.11
CA ASP A 73 17.92 -8.55 15.94
C ASP A 73 18.98 -8.95 14.90
N PHE A 74 19.36 -10.22 14.84
CA PHE A 74 20.24 -10.75 13.80
C PHE A 74 19.61 -10.59 12.41
N ALA A 75 18.33 -10.95 12.24
CA ALA A 75 17.63 -10.82 10.96
C ALA A 75 17.53 -9.36 10.51
N ASP A 76 17.19 -8.46 11.44
CA ASP A 76 17.04 -7.04 11.19
C ASP A 76 18.38 -6.42 10.77
N LEU A 77 19.45 -6.64 11.55
CA LEU A 77 20.79 -6.15 11.25
C LEU A 77 21.36 -6.74 9.97
N TYR A 78 21.07 -8.01 9.68
CA TYR A 78 21.50 -8.63 8.43
C TYR A 78 20.90 -7.91 7.22
N TYR A 79 19.60 -7.64 7.27
CA TYR A 79 18.90 -6.92 6.22
C TYR A 79 19.48 -5.52 5.99
N GLU A 80 19.65 -4.76 7.07
CA GLU A 80 20.20 -3.40 7.03
C GLU A 80 21.65 -3.35 6.53
N ASN A 81 22.52 -4.17 7.10
CA ASN A 81 23.96 -4.15 6.80
C ASN A 81 24.28 -4.52 5.35
N HIS A 82 23.43 -5.33 4.71
CA HIS A 82 23.59 -5.71 3.31
C HIS A 82 22.86 -4.76 2.35
N GLY A 83 22.16 -3.74 2.86
CA GLY A 83 21.48 -2.73 2.06
C GLY A 83 20.36 -3.32 1.21
N TYR A 84 19.62 -4.28 1.77
CA TYR A 84 18.43 -4.82 1.12
C TYR A 84 17.25 -3.84 1.25
N GLY A 85 16.29 -3.99 0.34
CA GLY A 85 15.11 -3.15 0.27
C GLY A 85 15.02 -2.34 -1.01
N ILE A 86 13.84 -1.90 -1.34
CA ILE A 86 13.56 -1.10 -2.53
C ILE A 86 12.85 0.20 -2.11
N GLY A 87 13.27 1.32 -2.73
CA GLY A 87 12.69 2.65 -2.48
C GLY A 87 13.29 3.37 -1.28
N ASP A 88 12.70 4.53 -0.95
CA ASP A 88 13.22 5.41 0.09
C ASP A 88 12.98 4.89 1.51
N ASP A 89 12.10 3.89 1.66
CA ASP A 89 11.72 3.27 2.93
C ASP A 89 12.27 1.84 3.08
N ASP A 90 13.21 1.44 2.22
CA ASP A 90 13.85 0.11 2.18
C ASP A 90 12.83 -1.04 2.24
N ALA A 91 11.74 -0.90 1.46
CA ALA A 91 10.61 -1.80 1.52
C ALA A 91 10.99 -3.24 1.17
N GLY A 92 10.74 -4.16 2.10
CA GLY A 92 11.00 -5.56 1.86
C GLY A 92 10.81 -6.48 3.07
N LEU A 93 11.19 -7.74 2.87
CA LEU A 93 11.07 -8.82 3.83
C LEU A 93 12.31 -9.71 3.79
N LEU A 94 12.84 -10.04 4.95
CA LEU A 94 13.82 -11.11 5.11
C LEU A 94 13.18 -12.29 5.85
N TYR A 95 13.23 -13.47 5.24
CA TYR A 95 12.88 -14.74 5.88
C TYR A 95 14.15 -15.48 6.26
N LEU A 96 14.38 -15.64 7.56
CA LEU A 96 15.52 -16.36 8.15
C LEU A 96 15.09 -17.72 8.66
N ILE A 97 15.81 -18.77 8.29
CA ILE A 97 15.82 -20.05 8.99
C ILE A 97 17.07 -20.11 9.87
N ASP A 98 16.87 -19.81 11.15
CA ASP A 98 17.94 -19.84 12.14
C ASP A 98 18.13 -21.27 12.64
N MET A 99 19.21 -21.91 12.19
CA MET A 99 19.53 -23.29 12.54
C MET A 99 20.21 -23.41 13.90
N ASN A 100 20.78 -22.33 14.44
CA ASN A 100 21.37 -22.33 15.78
C ASN A 100 20.30 -22.37 16.87
N ASN A 101 19.26 -21.53 16.72
CA ASN A 101 18.14 -21.46 17.67
C ASN A 101 16.96 -22.38 17.26
N ARG A 102 17.00 -22.97 16.06
CA ARG A 102 15.94 -23.83 15.52
C ARG A 102 14.59 -23.10 15.44
N VAL A 103 14.60 -21.88 14.93
CA VAL A 103 13.40 -21.05 14.78
C VAL A 103 13.40 -20.32 13.42
N PRO A 104 12.26 -20.21 12.76
CA PRO A 104 12.11 -19.31 11.63
C PRO A 104 11.87 -17.87 12.13
N CYS A 105 12.35 -16.90 11.38
CA CYS A 105 12.14 -15.48 11.69
C CYS A 105 11.78 -14.72 10.41
N ILE A 106 10.88 -13.75 10.53
CA ILE A 106 10.58 -12.82 9.46
C ILE A 106 10.81 -11.39 9.98
N SER A 107 11.64 -10.64 9.26
CA SER A 107 11.80 -9.20 9.42
C SER A 107 11.16 -8.49 8.25
N THR A 108 10.42 -7.42 8.48
CA THR A 108 9.79 -6.60 7.44
C THR A 108 10.09 -5.13 7.63
N THR A 109 10.37 -4.44 6.53
CA THR A 109 10.67 -3.00 6.53
C THR A 109 9.77 -2.23 5.55
N GLY A 110 9.69 -0.94 5.75
CA GLY A 110 9.01 -0.03 4.85
C GLY A 110 7.57 -0.40 4.56
N ALA A 111 7.18 -0.29 3.29
CA ALA A 111 5.82 -0.59 2.84
C ALA A 111 5.42 -2.06 3.08
N MET A 112 6.36 -3.02 3.10
CA MET A 112 6.06 -4.44 3.33
C MET A 112 5.34 -4.67 4.66
N ALA A 113 5.69 -3.93 5.72
CA ALA A 113 5.04 -4.03 7.02
C ALA A 113 3.54 -3.68 7.01
N ASP A 114 3.07 -2.91 6.02
CA ASP A 114 1.65 -2.62 5.87
C ASP A 114 0.87 -3.78 5.22
N TYR A 115 1.57 -4.62 4.44
CA TYR A 115 0.98 -5.80 3.82
C TYR A 115 0.99 -7.01 4.75
N ILE A 116 2.06 -7.16 5.53
CA ILE A 116 2.27 -8.30 6.44
C ILE A 116 1.91 -7.86 7.86
N THR A 117 0.63 -7.92 8.16
CA THR A 117 0.10 -7.71 9.53
C THR A 117 0.40 -8.91 10.41
N ASP A 118 0.25 -8.76 11.74
CA ASP A 118 0.51 -9.86 12.69
C ASP A 118 -0.26 -11.14 12.35
N SER A 119 -1.53 -11.00 11.93
CA SER A 119 -2.33 -12.17 11.52
C SER A 119 -1.81 -12.85 10.25
N ARG A 120 -1.33 -12.06 9.28
CA ARG A 120 -0.73 -12.62 8.06
C ARG A 120 0.64 -13.24 8.34
N LEU A 121 1.39 -12.66 9.29
CA LEU A 121 2.64 -13.22 9.76
C LEU A 121 2.44 -14.61 10.38
N GLU A 122 1.43 -14.76 11.26
CA GLU A 122 1.05 -16.06 11.81
C GLU A 122 0.67 -17.06 10.70
N GLU A 123 -0.14 -16.63 9.72
CA GLU A 123 -0.50 -17.49 8.58
C GLU A 123 0.70 -17.88 7.72
N LEU A 124 1.73 -17.03 7.56
CA LEU A 124 2.98 -17.35 6.85
C LEU A 124 3.76 -18.44 7.59
N PHE A 125 3.85 -18.36 8.90
CA PHE A 125 4.51 -19.41 9.68
C PHE A 125 3.69 -20.71 9.65
N ASP A 126 2.40 -20.64 9.89
CA ASP A 126 1.54 -21.83 9.98
C ASP A 126 1.48 -22.60 8.67
N CYS A 127 1.42 -21.93 7.50
CA CYS A 127 1.33 -22.61 6.21
C CYS A 127 2.57 -23.44 5.85
N SER A 128 3.72 -23.13 6.42
CA SER A 128 5.02 -23.74 6.12
C SER A 128 5.56 -24.62 7.27
N TYR A 129 4.95 -24.54 8.45
CA TYR A 129 5.49 -25.11 9.69
C TYR A 129 5.67 -26.64 9.66
N ASP A 130 4.71 -27.37 9.13
CA ASP A 130 4.76 -28.85 9.09
C ASP A 130 5.92 -29.34 8.20
N GLN A 131 6.14 -28.69 7.06
CA GLN A 131 7.25 -28.96 6.16
C GLN A 131 8.60 -28.61 6.80
N LEU A 132 8.66 -27.43 7.47
CA LEU A 132 9.84 -26.98 8.21
C LEU A 132 10.23 -28.01 9.28
N ARG A 133 9.25 -28.47 10.06
CA ARG A 133 9.41 -29.49 11.11
C ARG A 133 9.84 -30.85 10.57
N ALA A 134 9.37 -31.20 9.37
CA ALA A 134 9.77 -32.42 8.68
C ALA A 134 11.18 -32.34 8.05
N GLY A 135 11.89 -31.21 8.17
CA GLY A 135 13.18 -30.98 7.57
C GLY A 135 13.14 -30.70 6.06
N GLN A 136 11.94 -30.43 5.52
CA GLN A 136 11.73 -30.10 4.11
C GLN A 136 11.87 -28.59 3.91
N TYR A 137 13.04 -28.06 4.21
CA TYR A 137 13.30 -26.62 4.30
C TYR A 137 13.00 -25.88 2.99
N GLY A 138 13.43 -26.42 1.83
CA GLY A 138 13.20 -25.81 0.53
C GLY A 138 11.72 -25.73 0.19
N GLN A 139 10.95 -26.82 0.42
CA GLN A 139 9.50 -26.84 0.18
C GLN A 139 8.74 -25.92 1.13
N SER A 140 9.15 -25.87 2.40
CA SER A 140 8.62 -24.94 3.40
C SER A 140 8.78 -23.50 2.93
N THR A 141 9.98 -23.10 2.50
CA THR A 141 10.28 -21.76 2.01
C THR A 141 9.49 -21.42 0.74
N LEU A 142 9.41 -22.33 -0.22
CA LEU A 142 8.60 -22.14 -1.43
C LEU A 142 7.10 -21.96 -1.12
N THR A 143 6.58 -22.70 -0.14
CA THR A 143 5.19 -22.58 0.32
C THR A 143 4.96 -21.21 0.94
N LEU A 144 5.88 -20.75 1.79
CA LEU A 144 5.85 -19.41 2.40
C LEU A 144 5.91 -18.30 1.34
N LEU A 145 6.81 -18.37 0.37
CA LEU A 145 6.95 -17.36 -0.69
C LEU A 145 5.68 -17.27 -1.55
N ARG A 146 5.06 -18.39 -1.92
CA ARG A 146 3.78 -18.39 -2.65
C ARG A 146 2.65 -17.77 -1.83
N LYS A 147 2.62 -18.04 -0.54
CA LYS A 147 1.64 -17.44 0.37
C LYS A 147 1.87 -15.94 0.52
N LEU A 148 3.12 -15.49 0.64
CA LEU A 148 3.52 -14.09 0.64
C LEU A 148 3.03 -13.38 -0.63
N GLU A 149 3.30 -13.94 -1.81
CA GLU A 149 2.81 -13.40 -3.09
C GLU A 149 1.28 -13.25 -3.08
N SER A 150 0.56 -14.23 -2.56
CA SER A 150 -0.90 -14.16 -2.46
C SER A 150 -1.38 -13.00 -1.57
N PHE A 151 -0.68 -12.69 -0.49
CA PHE A 151 -0.98 -11.55 0.37
C PHE A 151 -0.67 -10.21 -0.31
N LEU A 152 0.44 -10.12 -1.03
CA LEU A 152 0.78 -8.93 -1.81
C LEU A 152 -0.28 -8.67 -2.89
N LYS A 153 -0.72 -9.72 -3.60
CA LYS A 153 -1.81 -9.67 -4.58
C LYS A 153 -3.16 -9.25 -3.97
N ALA A 154 -3.46 -9.71 -2.77
CA ALA A 154 -4.68 -9.32 -2.04
C ALA A 154 -4.64 -7.85 -1.56
N GLY A 155 -3.45 -7.23 -1.53
CA GLY A 155 -3.26 -5.86 -1.11
C GLY A 155 -3.26 -5.66 0.41
N ARG A 156 -3.17 -4.40 0.83
CA ARG A 156 -3.20 -4.02 2.26
C ARG A 156 -4.56 -4.30 2.86
N GLN A 157 -4.59 -4.77 4.09
CA GLN A 157 -5.85 -4.97 4.81
C GLN A 157 -6.46 -3.62 5.18
N LYS A 158 -7.77 -3.44 4.92
CA LYS A 158 -8.49 -2.23 5.33
C LYS A 158 -8.40 -2.03 6.84
N GLY A 159 -7.96 -0.85 7.23
CA GLY A 159 -7.81 -0.50 8.64
C GLY A 159 -6.54 -1.07 9.29
N SER A 160 -5.58 -1.57 8.50
CA SER A 160 -4.27 -1.94 9.03
C SER A 160 -3.57 -0.72 9.63
N LEU A 161 -2.88 -0.95 10.73
CA LEU A 161 -2.18 0.07 11.51
C LEU A 161 -0.80 -0.46 11.83
N ARG A 162 0.19 0.44 11.85
CA ARG A 162 1.47 0.15 12.50
C ARG A 162 1.40 0.60 13.95
N TYR A 163 1.86 -0.21 14.86
CA TYR A 163 1.95 0.12 16.28
C TYR A 163 3.29 -0.36 16.84
N ASP A 164 3.81 0.41 17.74
CA ASP A 164 5.02 0.07 18.48
C ASP A 164 4.71 -1.09 19.45
N ARG A 165 5.49 -2.16 19.37
CA ARG A 165 5.28 -3.39 20.14
C ARG A 165 5.46 -3.17 21.64
N GLU A 166 6.37 -2.28 22.04
CA GLU A 166 6.69 -2.06 23.45
C GLU A 166 5.71 -1.08 24.10
N THR A 167 5.35 -0.01 23.39
CA THR A 167 4.52 1.08 23.93
C THR A 167 3.05 0.97 23.54
N GLY A 168 2.71 0.11 22.58
CA GLY A 168 1.36 0.01 22.00
C GLY A 168 0.89 1.27 21.26
N LYS A 169 1.78 2.25 21.08
CA LYS A 169 1.44 3.50 20.39
C LYS A 169 1.35 3.28 18.88
N ARG A 170 0.38 3.95 18.29
CA ARG A 170 0.20 3.96 16.85
C ARG A 170 1.33 4.76 16.17
N LEU A 171 2.08 4.13 15.24
CA LEU A 171 3.21 4.72 14.54
C LEU A 171 2.78 5.40 13.23
N SER A 172 1.72 4.93 12.59
CA SER A 172 1.17 5.56 11.38
C SER A 172 -0.34 5.67 11.46
N GLY A 173 -0.91 6.56 10.64
CA GLY A 173 -2.36 6.69 10.49
C GLY A 173 -2.99 5.43 9.87
N VAL A 174 -4.31 5.35 9.94
CA VAL A 174 -5.08 4.32 9.22
C VAL A 174 -4.75 4.42 7.73
N TYR A 175 -4.46 3.29 7.10
CA TYR A 175 -4.26 3.26 5.66
C TYR A 175 -5.50 3.81 4.93
N ASN A 176 -5.32 4.96 4.33
CA ASN A 176 -6.29 5.55 3.41
C ASN A 176 -5.77 5.34 1.99
N PRO A 177 -6.53 4.65 1.12
CA PRO A 177 -6.12 4.40 -0.26
C PRO A 177 -6.03 5.68 -1.11
N LEU A 178 -6.45 6.81 -0.56
CA LEU A 178 -6.39 8.12 -1.22
C LEU A 178 -5.45 9.04 -0.44
N THR A 179 -4.39 9.44 -1.09
CA THR A 179 -3.48 10.47 -0.57
C THR A 179 -4.19 11.83 -0.56
N GLY A 180 -3.90 12.70 0.41
CA GLY A 180 -4.50 14.04 0.48
C GLY A 180 -4.34 14.87 -0.80
N SER A 181 -3.23 14.71 -1.51
CA SER A 181 -2.99 15.32 -2.83
C SER A 181 -3.91 14.75 -3.91
N GLU A 182 -4.16 13.45 -3.92
CA GLU A 182 -5.05 12.79 -4.88
C GLU A 182 -6.51 13.20 -4.65
N THR A 183 -6.93 13.30 -3.40
CA THR A 183 -8.29 13.80 -3.07
C THR A 183 -8.46 15.25 -3.51
N LEU A 184 -7.44 16.10 -3.33
CA LEU A 184 -7.47 17.48 -3.79
C LEU A 184 -7.55 17.57 -5.32
N VAL A 185 -6.75 16.80 -6.03
CA VAL A 185 -6.76 16.75 -7.51
C VAL A 185 -8.11 16.24 -8.02
N ALA A 186 -8.67 15.19 -7.42
CA ALA A 186 -9.97 14.66 -7.78
C ALA A 186 -11.10 15.68 -7.55
N LEU A 187 -11.04 16.43 -6.43
CA LEU A 187 -12.00 17.48 -6.11
C LEU A 187 -11.90 18.65 -7.11
N LEU A 188 -10.69 19.10 -7.43
CA LEU A 188 -10.48 20.16 -8.42
C LEU A 188 -10.94 19.72 -9.81
N ALA A 189 -10.65 18.50 -10.22
CA ALA A 189 -11.12 17.95 -11.49
C ALA A 189 -12.66 17.87 -11.53
N GLY A 190 -13.29 17.40 -10.45
CA GLY A 190 -14.74 17.37 -10.31
C GLY A 190 -15.38 18.76 -10.40
N LEU A 191 -14.80 19.74 -9.71
CA LEU A 191 -15.27 21.14 -9.77
C LEU A 191 -15.10 21.74 -11.18
N ALA A 192 -14.00 21.43 -11.87
CA ALA A 192 -13.78 21.90 -13.25
C ALA A 192 -14.84 21.32 -14.20
N VAL A 193 -15.14 20.03 -14.12
CA VAL A 193 -16.22 19.41 -14.92
C VAL A 193 -17.58 20.01 -14.59
N ALA A 194 -17.90 20.17 -13.31
CA ALA A 194 -19.16 20.80 -12.88
C ALA A 194 -19.27 22.22 -13.42
N PHE A 195 -18.19 23.01 -13.38
CA PHE A 195 -18.17 24.37 -13.91
C PHE A 195 -18.38 24.40 -15.44
N ILE A 196 -17.72 23.51 -16.17
CA ILE A 196 -17.90 23.39 -17.64
C ILE A 196 -19.36 23.04 -17.97
N MET A 197 -19.93 22.07 -17.26
CA MET A 197 -21.34 21.68 -17.44
C MET A 197 -22.28 22.85 -17.11
N TYR A 198 -22.05 23.52 -15.98
CA TYR A 198 -22.81 24.72 -15.60
C TYR A 198 -22.75 25.79 -16.70
N ARG A 199 -21.57 26.11 -17.21
CA ARG A 199 -21.39 27.07 -18.31
C ARG A 199 -22.06 26.62 -19.60
N ALA A 200 -21.99 25.31 -19.94
CA ALA A 200 -22.64 24.77 -21.13
C ALA A 200 -24.17 24.86 -21.04
N VAL A 201 -24.72 24.57 -19.87
CA VAL A 201 -26.19 24.65 -19.63
C VAL A 201 -26.62 26.11 -19.62
N THR A 202 -25.98 26.99 -18.82
CA THR A 202 -26.37 28.40 -18.73
C THR A 202 -26.18 29.12 -20.08
N SER A 203 -25.17 28.77 -20.87
CA SER A 203 -24.97 29.33 -22.23
C SER A 203 -26.09 28.94 -23.19
N ARG A 204 -26.67 27.75 -23.04
CA ARG A 204 -27.81 27.31 -23.85
C ARG A 204 -29.14 27.90 -23.40
N TYR A 205 -29.31 28.13 -22.09
CA TYR A 205 -30.54 28.61 -21.49
C TYR A 205 -30.52 30.10 -21.08
N SER A 206 -29.35 30.76 -21.11
CA SER A 206 -29.33 32.20 -20.98
C SER A 206 -29.97 32.80 -22.22
N LEU A 207 -31.14 33.37 -22.05
CA LEU A 207 -31.73 34.25 -23.04
C LEU A 207 -30.67 35.33 -23.33
N LYS A 208 -30.09 35.27 -24.53
CA LYS A 208 -29.19 36.34 -25.00
C LYS A 208 -30.00 37.60 -24.91
N GLY A 209 -29.64 38.46 -23.95
CA GLY A 209 -30.35 39.62 -23.50
C GLY A 209 -30.86 40.52 -24.61
N GLY A 210 -31.95 40.15 -25.20
CA GLY A 210 -32.93 41.12 -25.63
C GLY A 210 -33.85 41.31 -24.46
N THR A 211 -33.71 42.39 -23.77
CA THR A 211 -34.66 42.84 -22.80
C THR A 211 -35.99 43.07 -23.54
N TYR A 212 -36.70 41.98 -23.82
CA TYR A 212 -38.08 42.12 -24.20
C TYR A 212 -38.82 42.40 -22.92
N CYS A 213 -38.72 43.67 -22.49
CA CYS A 213 -39.66 44.18 -21.53
C CYS A 213 -40.98 44.28 -22.27
N TYR A 214 -41.86 43.32 -22.01
CA TYR A 214 -43.24 43.45 -22.44
C TYR A 214 -43.80 44.72 -21.83
N ASN A 215 -44.03 45.75 -22.68
CA ASN A 215 -44.51 47.04 -22.24
C ASN A 215 -45.99 46.89 -21.92
N LEU A 216 -46.31 46.62 -20.64
CA LEU A 216 -47.68 46.45 -20.17
C LEU A 216 -48.54 47.68 -20.47
N ALA A 217 -47.91 48.87 -20.47
CA ALA A 217 -48.63 50.14 -20.71
C ALA A 217 -49.12 50.31 -22.14
N GLU A 218 -48.40 49.71 -23.13
CA GLU A 218 -48.78 49.79 -24.56
C GLU A 218 -49.65 48.61 -25.00
N ASN A 219 -49.49 47.44 -24.37
CA ASN A 219 -50.06 46.20 -24.88
C ASN A 219 -51.15 45.60 -23.99
N ALA A 220 -51.44 46.19 -22.82
CA ALA A 220 -52.53 45.74 -21.95
C ALA A 220 -53.31 46.94 -21.39
N SER A 221 -54.58 47.01 -21.66
CA SER A 221 -55.51 47.89 -20.95
C SER A 221 -56.34 47.09 -19.96
N CYS A 222 -56.06 47.26 -18.69
CA CYS A 222 -56.86 46.68 -17.61
C CYS A 222 -57.77 47.73 -17.03
N LYS A 223 -59.07 47.68 -17.34
CA LYS A 223 -60.13 48.47 -16.65
C LYS A 223 -60.64 47.66 -15.47
N LEU A 224 -60.14 47.97 -14.28
CA LEU A 224 -60.76 47.45 -13.04
C LEU A 224 -62.12 48.13 -12.82
N THR A 225 -63.17 47.37 -12.92
CA THR A 225 -64.50 47.82 -12.59
C THR A 225 -64.82 47.81 -11.09
N ARG A 226 -64.00 47.12 -10.33
CA ARG A 226 -64.07 47.03 -8.88
C ARG A 226 -62.73 46.72 -8.29
N ASN A 227 -62.23 47.44 -7.30
CA ASN A 227 -61.04 47.26 -6.61
C ASN A 227 -61.29 46.99 -5.13
N ASP A 228 -61.66 45.75 -4.81
CA ASP A 228 -61.91 45.34 -3.43
C ASP A 228 -60.75 44.41 -3.00
N GLU A 229 -59.99 44.83 -1.99
CA GLU A 229 -58.97 43.99 -1.34
C GLU A 229 -59.61 43.19 -0.22
N THR A 230 -59.71 41.86 -0.39
CA THR A 230 -60.19 40.98 0.65
C THR A 230 -59.05 40.15 1.16
N PHE A 231 -58.66 40.27 2.42
CA PHE A 231 -57.65 39.41 3.05
C PHE A 231 -58.18 37.97 3.14
N LEU A 232 -57.56 37.06 2.38
CA LEU A 232 -58.05 35.68 2.29
C LEU A 232 -57.42 34.77 3.34
N ARG A 233 -56.12 34.86 3.57
CA ARG A 233 -55.44 33.98 4.52
C ARG A 233 -54.00 34.35 4.74
N GLN A 234 -53.52 34.28 5.99
CA GLN A 234 -52.12 34.29 6.33
C GLN A 234 -51.75 32.88 6.84
N THR A 235 -50.78 32.22 6.22
CA THR A 235 -50.26 30.94 6.67
C THR A 235 -48.82 31.12 7.16
N VAL A 236 -48.61 30.87 8.44
CA VAL A 236 -47.26 30.85 9.04
C VAL A 236 -46.83 29.39 9.21
N SER A 237 -45.83 28.96 8.48
CA SER A 237 -45.23 27.65 8.71
C SER A 237 -43.98 27.79 9.60
N VAL A 238 -44.01 27.19 10.77
CA VAL A 238 -42.87 27.16 11.69
C VAL A 238 -42.12 25.86 11.45
N VAL A 239 -40.90 25.95 10.85
CA VAL A 239 -39.99 24.84 10.73
C VAL A 239 -39.14 24.76 12.01
N ARG A 240 -39.37 23.74 12.84
CA ARG A 240 -38.54 23.46 13.99
C ARG A 240 -37.36 22.62 13.54
N HIS A 241 -36.14 23.17 13.58
CA HIS A 241 -34.91 22.39 13.47
C HIS A 241 -34.64 21.67 14.79
N ASN A 242 -34.71 20.36 14.77
CA ASN A 242 -34.34 19.54 15.91
C ASN A 242 -32.83 19.27 15.83
N SER A 243 -32.04 20.02 16.60
CA SER A 243 -30.63 19.77 16.78
C SER A 243 -30.44 18.65 17.81
N ASN A 244 -30.41 17.41 17.35
CA ASN A 244 -30.08 16.26 18.19
C ASN A 244 -28.57 16.06 18.16
N SER A 245 -27.86 16.64 19.11
CA SER A 245 -26.44 16.33 19.39
C SER A 245 -26.39 15.08 20.25
N GLY A 246 -26.27 13.93 19.59
CA GLY A 246 -26.05 12.65 20.25
C GLY A 246 -24.56 12.38 20.35
N GLY A 247 -23.97 12.55 21.55
CA GLY A 247 -22.67 12.02 21.89
C GLY A 247 -22.72 10.50 21.93
N GLY A 248 -21.86 9.85 21.16
CA GLY A 248 -21.67 8.40 21.15
C GLY A 248 -20.26 8.07 21.64
N GLY A 249 -20.19 7.45 22.82
CA GLY A 249 -18.99 7.02 23.50
C GLY A 249 -18.19 5.99 22.70
N GLY A 250 -16.86 6.12 22.80
CA GLY A 250 -15.88 5.20 22.26
C GLY A 250 -15.95 3.82 22.91
N GLY A 251 -16.15 2.81 22.11
CA GLY A 251 -15.88 1.42 22.44
C GLY A 251 -14.55 1.01 21.85
N SER A 252 -13.52 0.94 22.67
CA SER A 252 -12.26 0.31 22.35
C SER A 252 -12.47 -1.19 22.26
N HIS A 253 -12.58 -1.72 21.05
CA HIS A 253 -12.42 -3.15 20.82
C HIS A 253 -11.03 -3.40 20.27
N GLY A 254 -10.20 -4.05 21.10
CA GLY A 254 -8.93 -4.63 20.70
C GLY A 254 -9.17 -5.68 19.64
N GLY A 255 -9.05 -5.28 18.38
CA GLY A 255 -9.05 -6.15 17.22
C GLY A 255 -7.64 -6.68 17.01
N SER A 256 -7.33 -7.83 17.60
CA SER A 256 -6.14 -8.60 17.24
C SER A 256 -6.23 -8.96 15.75
N GLY A 257 -5.19 -8.63 14.99
CA GLY A 257 -4.99 -9.17 13.65
C GLY A 257 -4.98 -8.20 12.48
N ARG A 258 -5.25 -6.90 12.64
CA ARG A 258 -5.27 -5.91 11.55
C ARG A 258 -4.09 -4.93 11.56
N GLY A 259 -3.17 -5.09 12.46
CA GLY A 259 -2.00 -4.24 12.59
C GLY A 259 -0.70 -5.00 12.33
N SER A 260 0.38 -4.27 12.09
CA SER A 260 1.75 -4.77 12.09
C SER A 260 2.47 -4.24 13.32
N ALA A 261 2.97 -5.15 14.17
CA ALA A 261 3.82 -4.78 15.28
C ALA A 261 5.20 -4.40 14.74
N MET A 262 5.63 -3.20 15.08
CA MET A 262 6.95 -2.70 14.73
C MET A 262 7.83 -2.70 15.98
N HIS A 263 9.11 -3.01 15.80
CA HIS A 263 10.15 -2.87 16.82
C HIS A 263 11.34 -2.12 16.22
N THR A 264 12.22 -1.64 17.05
CA THR A 264 13.42 -0.93 16.59
C THR A 264 14.62 -1.86 16.78
N SER A 265 15.40 -2.06 15.70
CA SER A 265 16.64 -2.81 15.74
C SER A 265 17.69 -2.08 16.59
N SER A 266 18.77 -2.76 16.96
CA SER A 266 19.88 -2.15 17.68
C SER A 266 20.58 -1.03 16.92
N SER A 267 20.41 -0.94 15.59
CA SER A 267 20.90 0.16 14.75
C SER A 267 19.95 1.37 14.72
N GLY A 268 18.72 1.26 15.25
CA GLY A 268 17.72 2.32 15.30
C GLY A 268 16.70 2.34 14.17
N THR A 269 16.74 1.38 13.24
CA THR A 269 15.75 1.26 12.16
C THR A 269 14.51 0.51 12.63
N SER A 270 13.34 0.87 12.09
CA SER A 270 12.06 0.30 12.49
C SER A 270 11.68 -0.88 11.61
N HIS A 271 11.51 -2.05 12.21
CA HIS A 271 11.13 -3.30 11.57
C HIS A 271 9.80 -3.83 12.09
N GLY A 272 9.09 -4.56 11.24
CA GLY A 272 7.98 -5.42 11.64
C GLY A 272 8.36 -6.89 11.51
N GLY A 273 7.43 -7.78 11.82
CA GLY A 273 7.66 -9.21 11.73
C GLY A 273 7.77 -9.90 13.08
N GLY A 274 8.35 -11.06 13.13
CA GLY A 274 8.48 -11.82 14.36
C GLY A 274 9.15 -13.17 14.16
N VAL A 275 9.36 -13.85 15.27
CA VAL A 275 9.94 -15.18 15.34
C VAL A 275 8.82 -16.22 15.42
N GLY A 276 8.87 -17.23 14.57
CA GLY A 276 7.93 -18.34 14.58
C GLY A 276 8.19 -19.37 15.71
N LYS A 277 7.41 -20.45 15.72
CA LYS A 277 7.60 -21.54 16.66
C LYS A 277 8.85 -22.35 16.33
N GLY A 278 9.58 -22.80 17.35
CA GLY A 278 10.71 -23.71 17.19
C GLY A 278 10.36 -25.02 16.53
N PHE A 279 11.29 -25.67 15.84
CA PHE A 279 11.16 -26.91 15.08
C PHE A 279 12.31 -27.90 15.32
#